data_20c37e0a22a245331c22c41d1501c733
#
_entry.id   20c37e0a22a245331c22c41d1501c733
#
_cell.length_a   1.000
_cell.length_b   1.000
_cell.length_c   1.000
_cell.angle_alpha   90.00
_cell.angle_beta   90.00
_cell.angle_gamma   90.00
#
_symmetry.space_group_name_H-M   'P 1'
#
loop_
_entity.id
_entity.type
_entity.pdbx_description
1 polymer ?
#
loop_
_entity_poly.entity_id
_entity_poly.type
_entity_poly.pdbx_seq_one_letter_code
_entity_poly.pdbx_strand_id
1 'polypeptide(L)'
;MKILISGVSSFLGIYTAKELLSQGHQVYGIVRKESKNREKLESLRGLQLISVDMKAFSSYAEEGEIALAEGIRKQEDSFSWEAAFSRDGFALASLVPNDLDAIIHFAWDGVGSEGRENPEIQAQNLLMSKGFYQWGLQTGVKYFLFAGSQAEYGRGTRENPEPVSAYGKAKLSFSRYGLSGGRAVEDSAFPKQCFRSFEDKEETEQEKAKETEQKAVQKAEQKAEQKAVQKAEQKAEQKAEQENPMKFLDLRIFSVYGVGDHETTLVHTLVQAVLAGQSMDLSPCSQMWNFMEARDLARAIAFLLEGGFGSGTYDLCSQNSRPLKDYVLEIESLGKAFLEKKEGKTLSPSSSLLRFGERASNAEGPVDLKPSIKDLYDRGFLEKISFQQGIEELYQHFYQKRV
;
A
#
# COMPACT_ATOMS: atom_id res chain seq x y z
N MET A 1 14.52 18.29 -2.18
CA MET A 1 13.48 18.22 -1.13
C MET A 1 14.03 17.51 0.08
N LYS A 2 13.47 17.77 1.27
CA LYS A 2 13.67 17.01 2.52
C LYS A 2 12.48 16.07 2.70
N ILE A 3 12.73 14.76 2.68
CA ILE A 3 11.68 13.74 2.59
C ILE A 3 11.83 12.76 3.75
N LEU A 4 10.75 12.54 4.49
CA LEU A 4 10.67 11.55 5.55
C LEU A 4 9.96 10.29 5.04
N ILE A 5 10.59 9.13 5.19
CA ILE A 5 10.03 7.83 4.80
C ILE A 5 9.77 6.99 6.05
N SER A 6 8.52 6.70 6.36
CA SER A 6 8.18 5.68 7.36
C SER A 6 8.21 4.29 6.72
N GLY A 7 8.67 3.28 7.46
CA GLY A 7 8.83 1.94 6.90
C GLY A 7 9.94 1.84 5.84
N VAL A 8 10.97 2.67 5.94
CA VAL A 8 12.10 2.72 5.00
C VAL A 8 12.83 1.37 4.88
N SER A 9 12.73 0.50 5.88
CA SER A 9 13.31 -0.86 5.88
C SER A 9 12.49 -1.90 5.11
N SER A 10 11.30 -1.54 4.62
CA SER A 10 10.50 -2.41 3.76
C SER A 10 11.12 -2.54 2.36
N PHE A 11 10.68 -3.54 1.61
CA PHE A 11 11.10 -3.73 0.22
C PHE A 11 10.95 -2.44 -0.61
N LEU A 12 9.75 -1.86 -0.63
CA LEU A 12 9.46 -0.63 -1.39
C LEU A 12 10.16 0.59 -0.80
N GLY A 13 10.25 0.68 0.54
CA GLY A 13 10.93 1.77 1.22
C GLY A 13 12.41 1.88 0.86
N ILE A 14 13.12 0.74 0.74
CA ILE A 14 14.52 0.70 0.34
C ILE A 14 14.71 1.22 -1.09
N TYR A 15 13.88 0.76 -2.05
CA TYR A 15 13.95 1.21 -3.43
C TYR A 15 13.64 2.69 -3.58
N THR A 16 12.60 3.16 -2.89
CA THR A 16 12.21 4.58 -2.88
C THR A 16 13.31 5.46 -2.29
N ALA A 17 13.90 5.05 -1.16
CA ALA A 17 15.02 5.78 -0.57
C ALA A 17 16.21 5.88 -1.51
N LYS A 18 16.58 4.79 -2.18
CA LYS A 18 17.67 4.77 -3.18
C LYS A 18 17.41 5.72 -4.34
N GLU A 19 16.20 5.68 -4.90
CA GLU A 19 15.83 6.54 -6.03
C GLU A 19 15.90 8.01 -5.65
N LEU A 20 15.28 8.40 -4.52
CA LEU A 20 15.27 9.79 -4.04
C LEU A 20 16.68 10.29 -3.70
N LEU A 21 17.52 9.47 -3.09
CA LEU A 21 18.92 9.81 -2.83
C LEU A 21 19.70 10.01 -4.13
N SER A 22 19.46 9.18 -5.16
CA SER A 22 20.11 9.29 -6.46
C SER A 22 19.76 10.58 -7.21
N GLN A 23 18.56 11.12 -6.92
CA GLN A 23 18.07 12.39 -7.47
C GLN A 23 18.51 13.61 -6.61
N GLY A 24 19.32 13.40 -5.58
CA GLY A 24 19.89 14.47 -4.77
C GLY A 24 18.96 15.00 -3.65
N HIS A 25 17.89 14.27 -3.32
CA HIS A 25 17.04 14.63 -2.16
C HIS A 25 17.73 14.29 -0.83
N GLN A 26 17.36 15.02 0.21
CA GLN A 26 17.72 14.67 1.59
C GLN A 26 16.66 13.71 2.14
N VAL A 27 17.07 12.49 2.46
CA VAL A 27 16.14 11.44 2.86
C VAL A 27 16.37 11.03 4.31
N TYR A 28 15.29 11.08 5.08
CA TYR A 28 15.20 10.66 6.47
C TYR A 28 14.35 9.38 6.52
N GLY A 29 14.83 8.33 7.18
CA GLY A 29 14.14 7.06 7.22
C GLY A 29 13.76 6.63 8.62
N ILE A 30 12.47 6.49 8.93
CA ILE A 30 12.02 5.90 10.18
C ILE A 30 12.19 4.38 10.11
N VAL A 31 12.91 3.83 11.09
CA VAL A 31 13.19 2.40 11.21
C VAL A 31 13.06 1.95 12.66
N ARG A 32 12.52 0.74 12.88
CA ARG A 32 12.54 0.12 14.21
C ARG A 32 13.98 -0.23 14.61
N LYS A 33 14.31 -0.10 15.89
CA LYS A 33 15.66 -0.38 16.42
C LYS A 33 16.16 -1.77 16.03
N GLU A 34 15.26 -2.77 16.02
CA GLU A 34 15.54 -4.17 15.74
C GLU A 34 15.21 -4.60 14.31
N SER A 35 15.23 -3.66 13.36
CA SER A 35 14.94 -3.99 11.95
C SER A 35 16.04 -4.85 11.35
N LYS A 36 15.67 -6.00 10.77
CA LYS A 36 16.59 -6.92 10.08
C LYS A 36 17.34 -6.30 8.90
N ASN A 37 16.77 -5.23 8.31
CA ASN A 37 17.37 -4.54 7.15
C ASN A 37 18.17 -3.30 7.58
N ARG A 38 18.44 -3.11 8.86
CA ARG A 38 19.12 -1.90 9.36
C ARG A 38 20.52 -1.73 8.77
N GLU A 39 21.36 -2.76 8.80
CA GLU A 39 22.70 -2.74 8.21
C GLU A 39 22.69 -2.38 6.72
N LYS A 40 21.72 -2.94 5.98
CA LYS A 40 21.52 -2.63 4.56
C LYS A 40 21.15 -1.15 4.33
N LEU A 41 20.38 -0.56 5.25
CA LEU A 41 20.03 0.87 5.20
C LEU A 41 21.22 1.75 5.56
N GLU A 42 22.00 1.40 6.58
CA GLU A 42 23.21 2.10 7.00
C GLU A 42 24.27 2.15 5.89
N SER A 43 24.26 1.16 4.99
CA SER A 43 25.12 1.16 3.80
C SER A 43 24.69 2.16 2.71
N LEU A 44 23.46 2.71 2.78
CA LEU A 44 22.96 3.70 1.83
C LEU A 44 23.51 5.09 2.15
N ARG A 45 24.50 5.50 1.39
CA ARG A 45 25.15 6.81 1.59
C ARG A 45 24.15 7.95 1.45
N GLY A 46 24.05 8.79 2.48
CA GLY A 46 23.17 9.95 2.50
C GLY A 46 21.81 9.71 3.18
N LEU A 47 21.44 8.45 3.48
CA LEU A 47 20.23 8.16 4.25
C LEU A 47 20.45 8.44 5.74
N GLN A 48 19.59 9.28 6.33
CA GLN A 48 19.59 9.56 7.76
C GLN A 48 18.53 8.70 8.46
N LEU A 49 18.97 7.79 9.35
CA LEU A 49 18.07 6.87 10.04
C LEU A 49 17.60 7.42 11.38
N ILE A 50 16.29 7.33 11.61
CA ILE A 50 15.63 7.74 12.85
C ILE A 50 14.98 6.50 13.46
N SER A 51 15.40 6.16 14.68
CA SER A 51 14.87 4.98 15.38
C SER A 51 13.61 5.32 16.14
N VAL A 52 12.46 4.90 15.61
CA VAL A 52 11.15 5.18 16.19
C VAL A 52 10.23 3.97 16.00
N ASP A 53 9.42 3.67 17.01
CA ASP A 53 8.28 2.77 16.86
C ASP A 53 7.05 3.57 16.39
N MET A 54 6.60 3.30 15.19
CA MET A 54 5.45 3.98 14.61
C MET A 54 4.14 3.77 15.40
N LYS A 55 4.05 2.72 16.23
CA LYS A 55 2.88 2.48 17.08
C LYS A 55 2.63 3.61 18.10
N ALA A 56 3.66 4.38 18.44
CA ALA A 56 3.52 5.55 19.29
C ALA A 56 2.53 6.60 18.72
N PHE A 57 2.33 6.62 17.39
CA PHE A 57 1.36 7.53 16.78
C PHE A 57 -0.10 7.12 16.99
N SER A 58 -0.40 5.91 17.47
CA SER A 58 -1.79 5.49 17.73
C SER A 58 -2.46 6.34 18.82
N SER A 59 -1.75 6.65 19.91
CA SER A 59 -2.25 7.53 20.98
C SER A 59 -2.52 8.95 20.51
N TYR A 60 -1.71 9.42 19.56
CA TYR A 60 -1.88 10.74 18.94
C TYR A 60 -3.19 10.88 18.14
N ALA A 61 -3.63 9.79 17.49
CA ALA A 61 -4.90 9.76 16.78
C ALA A 61 -6.10 9.83 17.73
N GLU A 62 -6.03 9.10 18.84
CA GLU A 62 -7.10 9.05 19.85
C GLU A 62 -7.31 10.43 20.51
N GLU A 63 -6.23 11.09 20.90
CA GLU A 63 -6.29 12.44 21.49
C GLU A 63 -6.81 13.48 20.48
N GLY A 64 -6.42 13.37 19.21
CA GLY A 64 -6.91 14.25 18.14
C GLY A 64 -8.40 14.06 17.83
N GLU A 65 -8.90 12.81 17.84
CA GLU A 65 -10.34 12.52 17.65
C GLU A 65 -11.19 13.05 18.83
N ILE A 66 -10.70 12.96 20.07
CA ILE A 66 -11.37 13.51 21.25
C ILE A 66 -11.43 15.04 21.15
N ALA A 67 -10.34 15.70 20.82
CA ALA A 67 -10.30 17.15 20.67
C ALA A 67 -11.24 17.68 19.58
N LEU A 68 -11.38 16.95 18.47
CA LEU A 68 -12.32 17.26 17.39
C LEU A 68 -13.78 17.00 17.77
N ALA A 69 -14.05 15.92 18.53
CA ALA A 69 -15.40 15.58 18.99
C ALA A 69 -15.92 16.57 20.05
N GLU A 70 -15.05 17.12 20.88
CA GLU A 70 -15.40 18.11 21.89
C GLU A 70 -15.51 19.55 21.33
N GLY A 71 -15.33 19.75 20.03
CA GLY A 71 -15.48 21.05 19.39
C GLY A 71 -14.44 22.07 19.81
N ILE A 72 -13.29 21.61 20.33
CA ILE A 72 -12.14 22.44 20.69
C ILE A 72 -11.50 22.95 19.38
N ARG A 73 -12.13 23.96 18.79
CA ARG A 73 -11.48 24.80 17.78
C ARG A 73 -10.36 25.55 18.49
N LYS A 74 -9.13 25.38 17.95
CA LYS A 74 -7.95 26.19 18.24
C LYS A 74 -8.25 27.45 19.10
N GLN A 75 -8.31 27.30 20.40
CA GLN A 75 -7.98 28.36 21.30
C GLN A 75 -6.53 28.12 21.71
N GLU A 76 -5.68 29.07 21.38
CA GLU A 76 -4.22 29.01 21.31
C GLU A 76 -3.49 28.71 22.64
N ASP A 77 -4.18 28.46 23.75
CA ASP A 77 -3.55 28.62 25.05
C ASP A 77 -3.52 27.41 25.98
N SER A 78 -3.94 26.20 25.60
CA SER A 78 -3.94 25.11 26.60
C SER A 78 -3.68 23.66 26.13
N PHE A 79 -3.55 23.36 24.87
CA PHE A 79 -3.19 22.02 24.41
C PHE A 79 -1.83 22.03 23.70
N SER A 80 -0.78 21.69 24.46
CA SER A 80 0.57 21.52 23.92
C SER A 80 0.71 20.08 23.43
N TRP A 81 0.73 19.91 22.14
CA TRP A 81 1.05 18.63 21.47
C TRP A 81 2.45 18.13 21.85
N GLU A 82 3.37 19.04 22.19
CA GLU A 82 4.67 18.73 22.73
C GLU A 82 4.57 17.97 24.06
N ALA A 83 3.54 18.26 24.87
CA ALA A 83 3.33 17.57 26.15
C ALA A 83 2.81 16.15 25.99
N ALA A 84 1.98 15.87 24.96
CA ALA A 84 1.50 14.52 24.63
C ALA A 84 2.65 13.62 24.15
N PHE A 85 3.55 14.15 23.34
CA PHE A 85 4.77 13.45 22.92
C PHE A 85 5.84 13.33 24.03
N SER A 86 5.88 14.26 24.98
CA SER A 86 6.88 14.26 26.04
C SER A 86 6.65 13.17 27.10
N ARG A 87 5.42 12.63 27.22
CA ARG A 87 5.11 11.56 28.18
C ARG A 87 5.84 10.25 27.91
N ASP A 88 6.15 9.94 26.63
CA ASP A 88 6.84 8.71 26.23
C ASP A 88 8.28 8.94 25.75
N GLY A 89 8.84 10.13 25.98
CA GLY A 89 10.22 10.47 25.54
C GLY A 89 10.36 10.53 24.02
N PHE A 90 9.27 10.73 23.30
CA PHE A 90 9.21 10.67 21.85
C PHE A 90 9.26 12.07 21.23
N ALA A 91 10.42 12.50 20.84
CA ALA A 91 10.62 13.78 20.18
C ALA A 91 10.99 13.60 18.71
N LEU A 92 10.08 13.02 17.88
CA LEU A 92 10.33 12.97 16.42
C LEU A 92 10.62 14.37 15.87
N ALA A 93 9.90 15.38 16.34
CA ALA A 93 10.11 16.78 15.97
C ALA A 93 11.55 17.28 16.21
N SER A 94 12.28 16.74 17.20
CA SER A 94 13.68 17.09 17.43
C SER A 94 14.68 16.28 16.60
N LEU A 95 14.21 15.19 15.96
CA LEU A 95 15.05 14.27 15.18
C LEU A 95 14.94 14.50 13.67
N VAL A 96 13.94 15.25 13.22
CA VAL A 96 13.72 15.60 11.82
C VAL A 96 13.81 17.11 11.62
N PRO A 97 14.19 17.59 10.43
CA PRO A 97 14.16 19.02 10.12
C PRO A 97 12.74 19.60 10.23
N ASN A 98 12.64 20.81 10.77
CA ASN A 98 11.35 21.53 10.85
C ASN A 98 10.78 21.95 9.48
N ASP A 99 11.59 21.81 8.42
CA ASP A 99 11.28 22.22 7.05
C ASP A 99 11.18 21.01 6.09
N LEU A 100 10.54 19.95 6.55
CA LEU A 100 10.22 18.81 5.69
C LEU A 100 9.31 19.24 4.53
N ASP A 101 9.64 18.78 3.33
CA ASP A 101 8.79 18.99 2.15
C ASP A 101 7.74 17.90 1.98
N ALA A 102 8.08 16.65 2.32
CA ALA A 102 7.19 15.51 2.08
C ALA A 102 7.36 14.39 3.11
N ILE A 103 6.28 13.64 3.31
CA ILE A 103 6.24 12.36 3.99
C ILE A 103 5.83 11.28 3.01
N ILE A 104 6.53 10.12 3.05
CA ILE A 104 6.12 8.90 2.35
C ILE A 104 5.88 7.82 3.39
N HIS A 105 4.64 7.32 3.44
CA HIS A 105 4.19 6.41 4.48
C HIS A 105 4.04 4.97 3.97
N PHE A 106 5.08 4.13 4.20
CA PHE A 106 5.05 2.69 3.91
C PHE A 106 4.82 1.82 5.15
N ALA A 107 5.00 2.35 6.36
CA ALA A 107 4.89 1.56 7.58
C ALA A 107 3.48 0.97 7.72
N TRP A 108 3.40 -0.37 7.68
CA TRP A 108 2.16 -1.12 7.82
C TRP A 108 2.49 -2.55 8.22
N ASP A 109 1.93 -3.03 9.33
CA ASP A 109 2.12 -4.39 9.79
C ASP A 109 1.07 -5.35 9.19
N GLY A 110 1.37 -6.65 9.18
CA GLY A 110 0.42 -7.67 8.74
C GLY A 110 0.10 -7.63 7.25
N VAL A 111 1.08 -7.33 6.39
CA VAL A 111 0.91 -7.34 4.92
C VAL A 111 0.92 -8.74 4.31
N GLY A 112 1.38 -9.77 5.04
CA GLY A 112 1.34 -11.17 4.63
C GLY A 112 -0.07 -11.77 4.79
N SER A 113 -0.29 -12.97 4.22
CA SER A 113 -1.61 -13.62 4.11
C SER A 113 -2.40 -13.67 5.42
N GLU A 114 -1.77 -14.08 6.52
CA GLU A 114 -2.44 -14.18 7.84
C GLU A 114 -2.75 -12.80 8.43
N GLY A 115 -1.81 -11.85 8.35
CA GLY A 115 -1.99 -10.52 8.90
C GLY A 115 -3.01 -9.67 8.14
N ARG A 116 -3.22 -9.92 6.84
CA ARG A 116 -4.19 -9.20 6.02
C ARG A 116 -5.63 -9.41 6.47
N GLU A 117 -5.94 -10.56 7.02
CA GLU A 117 -7.28 -10.89 7.50
C GLU A 117 -7.47 -10.61 9.00
N ASN A 118 -6.42 -10.23 9.72
CA ASN A 118 -6.50 -9.92 11.14
C ASN A 118 -7.01 -8.50 11.37
N PRO A 119 -8.27 -8.32 11.84
CA PRO A 119 -8.87 -6.99 11.97
C PRO A 119 -8.19 -6.13 13.04
N GLU A 120 -7.63 -6.72 14.09
CA GLU A 120 -6.96 -5.99 15.17
C GLU A 120 -5.65 -5.36 14.67
N ILE A 121 -4.83 -6.13 13.94
CA ILE A 121 -3.60 -5.60 13.32
C ILE A 121 -3.96 -4.46 12.36
N GLN A 122 -5.00 -4.63 11.56
CA GLN A 122 -5.39 -3.63 10.59
C GLN A 122 -6.01 -2.38 11.23
N ALA A 123 -6.74 -2.50 12.33
CA ALA A 123 -7.22 -1.37 13.11
C ALA A 123 -6.07 -0.57 13.75
N GLN A 124 -5.08 -1.25 14.29
CA GLN A 124 -3.85 -0.63 14.83
C GLN A 124 -3.10 0.17 13.76
N ASN A 125 -2.95 -0.40 12.56
CA ASN A 125 -2.34 0.30 11.44
C ASN A 125 -3.12 1.58 11.07
N LEU A 126 -4.45 1.50 11.06
CA LEU A 126 -5.30 2.66 10.76
C LEU A 126 -5.11 3.78 11.78
N LEU A 127 -5.14 3.46 13.09
CA LEU A 127 -4.90 4.44 14.16
C LEU A 127 -3.50 5.07 14.05
N MET A 128 -2.48 4.25 13.94
CA MET A 128 -1.10 4.70 13.75
C MET A 128 -0.97 5.66 12.55
N SER A 129 -1.57 5.30 11.42
CA SER A 129 -1.50 6.10 10.20
C SER A 129 -2.24 7.43 10.33
N LYS A 130 -3.40 7.44 10.98
CA LYS A 130 -4.15 8.67 11.28
C LYS A 130 -3.32 9.60 12.17
N GLY A 131 -2.71 9.09 13.25
CA GLY A 131 -1.86 9.89 14.11
C GLY A 131 -0.63 10.45 13.39
N PHE A 132 0.00 9.64 12.54
CA PHE A 132 1.15 10.10 11.73
C PHE A 132 0.74 11.16 10.71
N TYR A 133 -0.44 11.06 10.13
CA TYR A 133 -1.00 12.07 9.23
C TYR A 133 -1.25 13.40 9.97
N GLN A 134 -1.87 13.35 11.17
CA GLN A 134 -2.11 14.53 12.00
C GLN A 134 -0.79 15.23 12.39
N TRP A 135 0.22 14.45 12.76
CA TRP A 135 1.57 14.99 12.97
C TRP A 135 2.12 15.68 11.71
N GLY A 136 1.94 15.08 10.53
CA GLY A 136 2.32 15.67 9.26
C GLY A 136 1.63 17.02 8.98
N LEU A 137 0.34 17.12 9.29
CA LEU A 137 -0.41 18.39 9.19
C LEU A 137 0.19 19.50 10.05
N GLN A 138 0.61 19.16 11.27
CA GLN A 138 1.18 20.14 12.21
C GLN A 138 2.59 20.58 11.85
N THR A 139 3.38 19.70 11.26
CA THR A 139 4.72 20.04 10.77
C THR A 139 4.70 20.89 9.50
N GLY A 140 3.55 21.06 8.87
CA GLY A 140 3.39 21.89 7.70
C GLY A 140 4.02 21.33 6.42
N VAL A 141 4.19 20.00 6.34
CA VAL A 141 4.69 19.36 5.11
C VAL A 141 3.74 19.60 3.95
N LYS A 142 4.29 19.74 2.74
CA LYS A 142 3.50 20.01 1.52
C LYS A 142 2.83 18.77 0.95
N TYR A 143 3.44 17.59 1.15
CA TYR A 143 3.00 16.34 0.56
C TYR A 143 2.99 15.23 1.59
N PHE A 144 1.90 14.46 1.62
CA PHE A 144 1.80 13.19 2.32
C PHE A 144 1.43 12.10 1.32
N LEU A 145 2.39 11.25 0.98
CA LEU A 145 2.21 10.13 0.08
C LEU A 145 1.94 8.86 0.90
N PHE A 146 0.83 8.24 0.66
CA PHE A 146 0.42 7.01 1.34
C PHE A 146 0.57 5.80 0.43
N ALA A 147 1.26 4.77 0.90
CA ALA A 147 1.32 3.49 0.19
C ALA A 147 -0.01 2.74 0.32
N GLY A 148 -0.98 3.14 -0.48
CA GLY A 148 -2.23 2.44 -0.69
C GLY A 148 -2.04 1.09 -1.39
N SER A 149 -3.13 0.44 -1.78
CA SER A 149 -3.07 -0.89 -2.39
C SER A 149 -4.22 -1.14 -3.36
N GLN A 150 -3.99 -1.92 -4.40
CA GLN A 150 -5.05 -2.49 -5.23
C GLN A 150 -6.15 -3.22 -4.43
N ALA A 151 -5.82 -3.73 -3.22
CA ALA A 151 -6.79 -4.38 -2.33
C ALA A 151 -7.90 -3.44 -1.84
N GLU A 152 -7.73 -2.14 -1.95
CA GLU A 152 -8.76 -1.15 -1.67
C GLU A 152 -9.92 -1.22 -2.67
N TYR A 153 -9.64 -1.62 -3.91
CA TYR A 153 -10.68 -1.86 -4.90
C TYR A 153 -11.49 -3.12 -4.60
N GLY A 154 -10.84 -4.17 -4.11
CA GLY A 154 -11.47 -5.47 -3.84
C GLY A 154 -12.18 -6.02 -5.07
N ARG A 155 -13.50 -6.22 -4.97
CA ARG A 155 -14.37 -6.66 -6.09
C ARG A 155 -14.99 -5.49 -6.86
N GLY A 156 -14.77 -4.27 -6.39
CA GLY A 156 -15.30 -3.04 -6.98
C GLY A 156 -14.38 -2.42 -8.03
N THR A 157 -14.58 -1.13 -8.24
CA THR A 157 -13.81 -0.30 -9.16
C THR A 157 -13.15 0.85 -8.42
N ARG A 158 -12.41 1.70 -9.13
CA ARG A 158 -11.84 2.92 -8.56
C ARG A 158 -12.92 3.85 -7.99
N GLU A 159 -14.05 3.97 -8.71
CA GLU A 159 -15.15 4.85 -8.34
C GLU A 159 -16.03 4.23 -7.24
N ASN A 160 -16.11 2.91 -7.19
CA ASN A 160 -16.92 2.17 -6.22
C ASN A 160 -16.08 1.02 -5.64
N PRO A 161 -15.17 1.30 -4.72
CA PRO A 161 -14.31 0.29 -4.11
C PRO A 161 -15.10 -0.61 -3.16
N GLU A 162 -14.89 -1.92 -3.28
CA GLU A 162 -15.51 -2.96 -2.46
C GLU A 162 -14.44 -3.89 -1.87
N PRO A 163 -13.64 -3.40 -0.90
CA PRO A 163 -12.55 -4.18 -0.32
C PRO A 163 -13.07 -5.41 0.41
N VAL A 164 -12.44 -6.56 0.18
CA VAL A 164 -12.83 -7.85 0.76
C VAL A 164 -12.10 -8.07 2.08
N SER A 165 -10.77 -7.94 2.09
CA SER A 165 -9.91 -8.21 3.25
C SER A 165 -9.97 -7.09 4.28
N ALA A 166 -9.68 -7.40 5.55
CA ALA A 166 -9.52 -6.39 6.61
C ALA A 166 -8.42 -5.38 6.24
N TYR A 167 -7.34 -5.85 5.59
CA TYR A 167 -6.28 -5.00 5.05
C TYR A 167 -6.80 -3.99 4.03
N GLY A 168 -7.54 -4.42 3.02
CA GLY A 168 -8.10 -3.54 2.00
C GLY A 168 -9.05 -2.50 2.58
N LYS A 169 -9.89 -2.92 3.55
CA LYS A 169 -10.81 -2.03 4.28
C LYS A 169 -10.05 -0.96 5.06
N ALA A 170 -9.02 -1.33 5.82
CA ALA A 170 -8.25 -0.39 6.61
C ALA A 170 -7.47 0.60 5.72
N LYS A 171 -6.90 0.13 4.60
CA LYS A 171 -6.22 0.98 3.62
C LYS A 171 -7.19 2.00 3.02
N LEU A 172 -8.37 1.57 2.58
CA LEU A 172 -9.40 2.46 2.04
C LEU A 172 -9.90 3.48 3.08
N SER A 173 -10.09 3.04 4.33
CA SER A 173 -10.48 3.95 5.42
C SER A 173 -9.44 5.05 5.63
N PHE A 174 -8.15 4.73 5.61
CA PHE A 174 -7.11 5.73 5.74
C PHE A 174 -6.99 6.62 4.50
N SER A 175 -7.14 6.07 3.29
CA SER A 175 -7.20 6.85 2.05
C SER A 175 -8.29 7.92 2.12
N ARG A 176 -9.52 7.54 2.47
CA ARG A 176 -10.65 8.47 2.64
C ARG A 176 -10.39 9.53 3.71
N TYR A 177 -9.80 9.12 4.85
CA TYR A 177 -9.41 10.04 5.90
C TYR A 177 -8.39 11.09 5.42
N GLY A 178 -7.35 10.68 4.72
CA GLY A 178 -6.33 11.59 4.18
C GLY A 178 -6.90 12.53 3.12
N LEU A 179 -7.71 12.01 2.18
CA LEU A 179 -8.37 12.80 1.13
C LEU A 179 -9.37 13.82 1.71
N SER A 180 -10.01 13.52 2.83
CA SER A 180 -10.90 14.46 3.53
C SER A 180 -10.16 15.54 4.34
N GLY A 181 -8.82 15.56 4.29
CA GLY A 181 -8.02 16.49 5.09
C GLY A 181 -7.94 16.11 6.58
N GLY A 182 -8.05 14.82 6.90
CA GLY A 182 -8.00 14.32 8.28
C GLY A 182 -9.30 14.45 9.06
N ARG A 183 -10.41 14.66 8.37
CA ARG A 183 -11.75 14.69 8.99
C ARG A 183 -12.32 13.28 9.12
N ALA A 184 -13.07 13.04 10.18
CA ALA A 184 -13.78 11.77 10.32
C ALA A 184 -14.79 11.63 9.16
N VAL A 185 -14.61 10.62 8.34
CA VAL A 185 -15.57 10.19 7.33
C VAL A 185 -16.38 9.06 7.96
N GLU A 186 -17.72 9.10 7.86
CA GLU A 186 -18.54 7.95 8.23
C GLU A 186 -18.17 6.77 7.32
N ASP A 187 -17.38 5.85 7.87
CA ASP A 187 -16.82 4.73 7.13
C ASP A 187 -17.59 3.46 7.48
N SER A 188 -18.52 3.08 6.59
CA SER A 188 -19.25 1.81 6.67
C SER A 188 -18.33 0.61 6.47
N ALA A 189 -17.13 0.81 5.93
CA ALA A 189 -16.17 -0.28 5.64
C ALA A 189 -15.44 -0.78 6.90
N PHE A 190 -15.36 0.06 7.97
CA PHE A 190 -14.71 -0.32 9.23
C PHE A 190 -15.60 0.15 10.40
N PRO A 191 -16.57 -0.67 10.85
CA PRO A 191 -17.51 -0.28 11.90
C PRO A 191 -16.81 0.06 13.22
N LYS A 192 -17.29 1.09 13.92
CA LYS A 192 -16.80 1.56 15.23
C LYS A 192 -16.71 0.46 16.31
N GLN A 193 -17.39 -0.67 16.09
CA GLN A 193 -17.39 -1.83 16.98
C GLN A 193 -16.04 -2.56 17.06
N CYS A 194 -15.14 -2.39 16.07
CA CYS A 194 -13.80 -2.97 16.13
C CYS A 194 -12.89 -2.29 17.17
N PHE A 195 -13.31 -1.17 17.73
CA PHE A 195 -12.57 -0.41 18.76
C PHE A 195 -13.11 -0.58 20.17
N ARG A 196 -14.20 -1.34 20.36
CA ARG A 196 -14.74 -1.67 21.70
C ARG A 196 -14.38 -3.09 22.06
N SER A 197 -13.83 -3.26 23.26
CA SER A 197 -13.53 -4.54 23.90
C SER A 197 -14.73 -5.49 23.83
N PHE A 198 -14.46 -6.76 23.54
CA PHE A 198 -15.42 -7.84 23.45
C PHE A 198 -16.24 -7.97 24.73
N GLU A 199 -17.53 -7.69 24.66
CA GLU A 199 -18.55 -8.29 25.49
C GLU A 199 -19.85 -8.41 24.67
N ASP A 200 -20.27 -9.67 24.52
CA ASP A 200 -21.59 -10.23 24.17
C ASP A 200 -22.34 -9.78 22.91
N LYS A 201 -22.64 -10.75 22.03
CA LYS A 201 -24.02 -11.22 21.82
C LYS A 201 -24.17 -12.30 20.77
N GLU A 202 -24.83 -13.37 21.21
CA GLU A 202 -25.58 -14.31 20.37
C GLU A 202 -26.80 -13.58 19.77
N GLU A 203 -27.05 -13.71 18.48
CA GLU A 203 -28.35 -13.39 17.87
C GLU A 203 -28.86 -14.53 17.01
N THR A 204 -30.14 -14.79 17.18
CA THR A 204 -30.92 -15.96 16.80
C THR A 204 -31.43 -15.93 15.35
N GLU A 205 -31.55 -17.15 14.79
CA GLU A 205 -31.99 -17.50 13.41
C GLU A 205 -33.49 -17.34 13.17
N GLN A 206 -34.10 -16.19 13.10
CA GLN A 206 -35.55 -16.11 12.75
C GLN A 206 -35.96 -15.07 11.69
N GLU A 207 -35.08 -14.44 10.93
CA GLU A 207 -35.45 -13.36 9.98
C GLU A 207 -35.26 -13.65 8.50
N LYS A 208 -35.06 -14.89 8.07
CA LYS A 208 -34.69 -15.20 6.68
C LYS A 208 -35.83 -15.26 5.62
N ALA A 209 -37.07 -14.94 5.97
CA ALA A 209 -38.21 -15.21 5.05
C ALA A 209 -38.94 -13.99 4.43
N LYS A 210 -38.51 -12.74 4.66
CA LYS A 210 -39.19 -11.55 4.10
C LYS A 210 -38.35 -10.72 3.10
N GLU A 211 -37.29 -11.29 2.57
CA GLU A 211 -36.20 -10.52 1.94
C GLU A 211 -36.29 -10.29 0.42
N THR A 212 -37.18 -10.92 -0.33
CA THR A 212 -37.03 -10.95 -1.79
C THR A 212 -37.66 -9.75 -2.53
N GLU A 213 -38.72 -9.17 -2.00
CA GLU A 213 -39.41 -8.02 -2.62
C GLU A 213 -38.79 -6.65 -2.19
N GLN A 214 -38.17 -6.58 -1.02
CA GLN A 214 -37.44 -5.41 -0.53
C GLN A 214 -36.12 -5.16 -1.27
N LYS A 215 -35.50 -6.18 -1.84
CA LYS A 215 -34.16 -6.09 -2.49
C LYS A 215 -34.14 -5.20 -3.75
N ALA A 216 -35.21 -5.11 -4.51
CA ALA A 216 -35.24 -4.29 -5.72
C ALA A 216 -35.39 -2.79 -5.43
N VAL A 217 -36.18 -2.43 -4.43
CA VAL A 217 -36.38 -1.04 -3.99
C VAL A 217 -35.10 -0.57 -3.26
N GLN A 218 -34.56 -1.37 -2.37
CA GLN A 218 -33.27 -1.08 -1.68
C GLN A 218 -32.12 -0.86 -2.65
N LYS A 219 -32.05 -1.60 -3.75
CA LYS A 219 -30.97 -1.44 -4.75
C LYS A 219 -31.06 -0.11 -5.52
N ALA A 220 -32.25 0.42 -5.75
CA ALA A 220 -32.44 1.72 -6.37
C ALA A 220 -32.15 2.88 -5.39
N GLU A 221 -32.57 2.74 -4.12
CA GLU A 221 -32.28 3.68 -3.05
C GLU A 221 -30.77 3.70 -2.73
N GLN A 222 -30.12 2.54 -2.61
CA GLN A 222 -28.67 2.45 -2.42
C GLN A 222 -27.89 3.11 -3.56
N LYS A 223 -28.37 3.01 -4.81
CA LYS A 223 -27.70 3.64 -5.96
C LYS A 223 -27.87 5.17 -5.97
N ALA A 224 -29.00 5.68 -5.48
CA ALA A 224 -29.23 7.11 -5.31
C ALA A 224 -28.43 7.67 -4.13
N GLU A 225 -28.38 6.93 -3.04
CA GLU A 225 -27.60 7.24 -1.85
C GLU A 225 -26.08 7.24 -2.12
N GLN A 226 -25.58 6.24 -2.87
CA GLN A 226 -24.19 6.19 -3.33
C GLN A 226 -23.80 7.40 -4.19
N LYS A 227 -24.69 7.84 -5.11
CA LYS A 227 -24.44 9.06 -5.91
C LYS A 227 -24.45 10.34 -5.06
N ALA A 228 -25.30 10.40 -4.04
CA ALA A 228 -25.33 11.52 -3.13
C ALA A 228 -24.09 11.57 -2.24
N VAL A 229 -23.62 10.41 -1.77
CA VAL A 229 -22.38 10.25 -1.01
C VAL A 229 -21.17 10.66 -1.85
N GLN A 230 -21.05 10.17 -3.08
CA GLN A 230 -19.96 10.56 -4.00
C GLN A 230 -19.92 12.07 -4.27
N LYS A 231 -21.09 12.70 -4.44
CA LYS A 231 -21.17 14.16 -4.66
C LYS A 231 -20.82 14.95 -3.39
N ALA A 232 -21.14 14.40 -2.21
CA ALA A 232 -20.76 14.98 -0.94
C ALA A 232 -19.26 14.82 -0.66
N GLU A 233 -18.69 13.65 -0.99
CA GLU A 233 -17.26 13.39 -0.91
C GLU A 233 -16.45 14.32 -1.83
N GLN A 234 -16.84 14.48 -3.11
CA GLN A 234 -16.19 15.43 -4.03
C GLN A 234 -16.24 16.88 -3.54
N LYS A 235 -17.36 17.30 -2.96
CA LYS A 235 -17.46 18.64 -2.36
C LYS A 235 -16.62 18.79 -1.09
N ALA A 236 -16.50 17.73 -0.29
CA ALA A 236 -15.66 17.71 0.90
C ALA A 236 -14.18 17.73 0.52
N GLU A 237 -13.77 17.00 -0.53
CA GLU A 237 -12.42 17.04 -1.08
C GLU A 237 -12.03 18.43 -1.59
N GLN A 238 -12.89 19.08 -2.39
CA GLN A 238 -12.66 20.44 -2.88
C GLN A 238 -12.55 21.47 -1.76
N LYS A 239 -13.36 21.31 -0.70
CA LYS A 239 -13.29 22.17 0.48
C LYS A 239 -12.04 21.91 1.32
N ALA A 240 -11.62 20.65 1.43
CA ALA A 240 -10.42 20.25 2.13
C ALA A 240 -9.14 20.79 1.45
N GLU A 241 -9.10 20.81 0.12
CA GLU A 241 -7.97 21.41 -0.63
C GLU A 241 -7.81 22.91 -0.37
N GLN A 242 -8.92 23.65 -0.15
CA GLN A 242 -8.86 25.06 0.16
C GLN A 242 -8.43 25.37 1.61
N GLU A 243 -8.70 24.44 2.54
CA GLU A 243 -8.44 24.63 3.97
C GLU A 243 -7.16 23.91 4.46
N ASN A 244 -6.64 22.95 3.69
CA ASN A 244 -5.47 22.17 4.06
C ASN A 244 -4.34 22.33 3.01
N PRO A 245 -3.23 22.97 3.37
CA PRO A 245 -2.11 23.17 2.46
C PRO A 245 -1.35 21.86 2.14
N MET A 246 -1.53 20.79 2.93
CA MET A 246 -0.89 19.51 2.70
C MET A 246 -1.66 18.68 1.67
N LYS A 247 -1.00 18.35 0.57
CA LYS A 247 -1.55 17.46 -0.46
C LYS A 247 -1.41 16.01 -0.05
N PHE A 248 -2.50 15.25 -0.10
CA PHE A 248 -2.52 13.83 0.20
C PHE A 248 -2.63 13.00 -1.08
N LEU A 249 -1.63 12.17 -1.34
CA LEU A 249 -1.58 11.29 -2.49
C LEU A 249 -1.74 9.83 -2.02
N ASP A 250 -2.87 9.22 -2.34
CA ASP A 250 -3.11 7.79 -2.16
C ASP A 250 -2.50 7.02 -3.33
N LEU A 251 -1.41 6.31 -3.08
CA LEU A 251 -0.68 5.55 -4.06
C LEU A 251 -1.21 4.10 -4.08
N ARG A 252 -2.20 3.81 -4.90
CA ARG A 252 -2.71 2.45 -5.05
C ARG A 252 -1.73 1.58 -5.80
N ILE A 253 -0.86 0.95 -5.03
CA ILE A 253 0.21 0.11 -5.54
C ILE A 253 -0.38 -1.23 -5.95
N PHE A 254 -0.14 -1.59 -7.21
CA PHE A 254 -0.46 -2.90 -7.77
C PHE A 254 0.65 -3.90 -7.44
N SER A 255 0.73 -5.03 -8.14
CA SER A 255 1.73 -6.02 -7.81
C SER A 255 3.12 -5.54 -8.23
N VAL A 256 4.02 -5.47 -7.27
CA VAL A 256 5.41 -5.09 -7.49
C VAL A 256 6.30 -6.31 -7.28
N TYR A 257 7.35 -6.41 -8.08
CA TYR A 257 8.36 -7.46 -7.97
C TYR A 257 9.76 -6.88 -8.09
N GLY A 258 10.74 -7.60 -7.60
CA GLY A 258 12.16 -7.20 -7.71
C GLY A 258 13.03 -7.91 -6.69
N VAL A 259 14.33 -7.67 -6.76
CA VAL A 259 15.31 -8.25 -5.82
C VAL A 259 15.06 -7.75 -4.40
N GLY A 260 14.84 -8.67 -3.47
CA GLY A 260 14.58 -8.35 -2.05
C GLY A 260 13.09 -8.22 -1.69
N ASP A 261 12.20 -8.56 -2.61
CA ASP A 261 10.79 -8.81 -2.31
C ASP A 261 10.64 -10.03 -1.39
N HIS A 262 9.45 -10.23 -0.85
CA HIS A 262 9.17 -11.32 0.09
C HIS A 262 9.28 -12.69 -0.60
N GLU A 263 9.94 -13.64 0.07
CA GLU A 263 10.26 -14.96 -0.51
C GLU A 263 9.04 -15.79 -0.91
N THR A 264 7.87 -15.51 -0.31
CA THR A 264 6.61 -16.22 -0.59
C THR A 264 5.78 -15.59 -1.70
N THR A 265 6.24 -14.51 -2.34
CA THR A 265 5.52 -13.92 -3.48
C THR A 265 5.55 -14.84 -4.69
N LEU A 266 4.53 -14.74 -5.54
CA LEU A 266 4.38 -15.60 -6.72
C LEU A 266 5.63 -15.56 -7.60
N VAL A 267 6.14 -14.38 -7.90
CA VAL A 267 7.33 -14.23 -8.78
C VAL A 267 8.55 -14.89 -8.17
N HIS A 268 8.81 -14.67 -6.88
CA HIS A 268 9.98 -15.26 -6.20
C HIS A 268 9.87 -16.78 -6.10
N THR A 269 8.70 -17.30 -5.66
CA THR A 269 8.51 -18.76 -5.54
C THR A 269 8.63 -19.44 -6.90
N LEU A 270 8.12 -18.82 -7.95
CA LEU A 270 8.19 -19.36 -9.30
C LEU A 270 9.64 -19.38 -9.86
N VAL A 271 10.37 -18.27 -9.71
CA VAL A 271 11.79 -18.21 -10.11
C VAL A 271 12.61 -19.28 -9.38
N GLN A 272 12.41 -19.46 -8.08
CA GLN A 272 13.11 -20.49 -7.29
C GLN A 272 12.71 -21.90 -7.70
N ALA A 273 11.43 -22.17 -7.95
CA ALA A 273 10.94 -23.47 -8.41
C ALA A 273 11.54 -23.85 -9.76
N VAL A 274 11.56 -22.93 -10.71
CA VAL A 274 12.18 -23.17 -12.05
C VAL A 274 13.68 -23.44 -11.92
N LEU A 275 14.41 -22.63 -11.13
CA LEU A 275 15.83 -22.89 -10.87
C LEU A 275 16.07 -24.26 -10.24
N ALA A 276 15.16 -24.71 -9.35
CA ALA A 276 15.27 -26.02 -8.69
C ALA A 276 14.77 -27.19 -9.55
N GLY A 277 14.16 -26.93 -10.72
CA GLY A 277 13.49 -27.96 -11.52
C GLY A 277 12.28 -28.58 -10.83
N GLN A 278 11.64 -27.84 -9.93
CA GLN A 278 10.48 -28.30 -9.14
C GLN A 278 9.16 -27.87 -9.79
N SER A 279 8.19 -28.79 -9.79
CA SER A 279 6.85 -28.45 -10.24
C SER A 279 6.13 -27.55 -9.24
N MET A 280 5.26 -26.68 -9.74
CA MET A 280 4.49 -25.74 -8.94
C MET A 280 2.99 -25.81 -9.29
N ASP A 281 2.15 -25.98 -8.25
CA ASP A 281 0.70 -25.95 -8.38
C ASP A 281 0.21 -24.50 -8.34
N LEU A 282 -0.60 -24.17 -9.33
CA LEU A 282 -1.15 -22.83 -9.54
C LEU A 282 -2.67 -22.86 -9.65
N SER A 283 -3.30 -21.74 -9.34
CA SER A 283 -4.69 -21.50 -9.72
C SER A 283 -4.80 -21.47 -11.25
N PRO A 284 -5.99 -21.38 -11.84
CA PRO A 284 -6.14 -21.24 -13.29
C PRO A 284 -5.38 -20.05 -13.89
N CYS A 285 -5.05 -19.03 -13.09
CA CYS A 285 -4.32 -17.82 -13.47
C CYS A 285 -4.97 -17.07 -14.66
N SER A 286 -6.29 -17.14 -14.80
CA SER A 286 -7.04 -16.55 -15.92
C SER A 286 -7.30 -15.05 -15.75
N GLN A 287 -7.22 -14.53 -14.53
CA GLN A 287 -7.50 -13.12 -14.22
C GLN A 287 -6.48 -12.18 -14.87
N MET A 288 -6.92 -10.99 -15.23
CA MET A 288 -6.04 -9.90 -15.65
C MET A 288 -5.17 -9.46 -14.47
N TRP A 289 -3.89 -9.23 -14.76
CA TRP A 289 -2.91 -8.88 -13.74
C TRP A 289 -1.96 -7.80 -14.24
N ASN A 290 -1.27 -7.17 -13.30
CA ASN A 290 -0.30 -6.13 -13.60
C ASN A 290 0.90 -6.25 -12.67
N PHE A 291 2.10 -6.34 -13.23
CA PHE A 291 3.34 -6.35 -12.49
C PHE A 291 4.21 -5.15 -12.87
N MET A 292 4.67 -4.39 -11.88
CA MET A 292 5.63 -3.31 -12.03
C MET A 292 6.94 -3.67 -11.32
N GLU A 293 8.08 -3.34 -11.92
CA GLU A 293 9.37 -3.55 -11.27
C GLU A 293 9.61 -2.50 -10.19
N ALA A 294 10.26 -2.87 -9.07
CA ALA A 294 10.38 -2.05 -7.88
C ALA A 294 11.13 -0.71 -8.10
N ARG A 295 12.10 -0.67 -9.02
CA ARG A 295 12.80 0.57 -9.39
C ARG A 295 11.90 1.51 -10.19
N ASP A 296 11.02 0.96 -11.03
CA ASP A 296 10.04 1.76 -11.76
C ASP A 296 8.97 2.31 -10.82
N LEU A 297 8.53 1.53 -9.82
CA LEU A 297 7.69 2.05 -8.76
C LEU A 297 8.35 3.21 -8.01
N ALA A 298 9.62 3.07 -7.61
CA ALA A 298 10.35 4.12 -6.92
C ALA A 298 10.46 5.40 -7.77
N ARG A 299 10.71 5.25 -9.08
CA ARG A 299 10.68 6.39 -10.05
C ARG A 299 9.31 7.02 -10.18
N ALA A 300 8.23 6.21 -10.16
CA ALA A 300 6.87 6.73 -10.22
C ALA A 300 6.53 7.57 -8.97
N ILE A 301 6.98 7.14 -7.79
CA ILE A 301 6.81 7.91 -6.56
C ILE A 301 7.59 9.24 -6.62
N ALA A 302 8.84 9.22 -7.07
CA ALA A 302 9.64 10.43 -7.26
C ALA A 302 8.99 11.38 -8.29
N PHE A 303 8.51 10.84 -9.40
CA PHE A 303 7.78 11.59 -10.43
C PHE A 303 6.53 12.29 -9.89
N LEU A 304 5.75 11.61 -9.03
CA LEU A 304 4.58 12.21 -8.39
C LEU A 304 4.97 13.36 -7.44
N LEU A 305 6.05 13.20 -6.69
CA LEU A 305 6.56 14.25 -5.80
C LEU A 305 7.00 15.51 -6.55
N GLU A 306 7.71 15.33 -7.65
CA GLU A 306 8.28 16.43 -8.43
C GLU A 306 7.29 17.06 -9.41
N GLY A 307 6.31 16.27 -9.87
CA GLY A 307 5.35 16.67 -10.91
C GLY A 307 4.23 17.63 -10.46
N GLY A 308 4.21 18.04 -9.19
CA GLY A 308 3.23 19.01 -8.67
C GLY A 308 1.80 18.47 -8.65
N PHE A 309 1.63 17.16 -8.47
CA PHE A 309 0.32 16.52 -8.42
C PHE A 309 -0.52 17.03 -7.23
N GLY A 310 -1.83 17.11 -7.41
CA GLY A 310 -2.81 17.47 -6.36
C GLY A 310 -3.14 16.30 -5.43
N SER A 311 -3.98 16.56 -4.44
CA SER A 311 -4.59 15.49 -3.64
C SER A 311 -5.41 14.56 -4.53
N GLY A 312 -5.35 13.26 -4.28
CA GLY A 312 -6.08 12.29 -5.07
C GLY A 312 -5.52 10.87 -4.97
N THR A 313 -6.19 9.96 -5.69
CA THR A 313 -5.79 8.56 -5.81
C THR A 313 -5.05 8.33 -7.11
N TYR A 314 -3.90 7.66 -7.04
CA TYR A 314 -3.01 7.40 -8.16
C TYR A 314 -2.67 5.91 -8.23
N ASP A 315 -3.01 5.26 -9.34
CA ASP A 315 -2.67 3.86 -9.55
C ASP A 315 -1.20 3.73 -9.97
N LEU A 316 -0.41 3.05 -9.16
CA LEU A 316 0.98 2.72 -9.47
C LEU A 316 1.05 1.31 -10.04
N CYS A 317 1.09 1.24 -11.36
CA CYS A 317 1.01 0.02 -12.15
C CYS A 317 1.81 0.16 -13.45
N SER A 318 2.15 -0.97 -14.07
CA SER A 318 2.72 -1.00 -15.42
C SER A 318 1.67 -0.65 -16.49
N GLN A 319 2.11 -0.15 -17.63
CA GLN A 319 1.24 0.02 -18.81
C GLN A 319 0.66 -1.31 -19.32
N ASN A 320 1.33 -2.42 -19.04
CA ASN A 320 1.02 -3.72 -19.60
C ASN A 320 0.24 -4.59 -18.63
N SER A 321 -1.09 -4.54 -18.70
CA SER A 321 -1.94 -5.52 -18.04
C SER A 321 -2.23 -6.68 -18.99
N ARG A 322 -2.07 -7.92 -18.50
CA ARG A 322 -2.33 -9.15 -19.28
C ARG A 322 -2.76 -10.28 -18.33
N PRO A 323 -3.27 -11.40 -18.85
CA PRO A 323 -3.60 -12.56 -18.02
C PRO A 323 -2.42 -12.99 -17.16
N LEU A 324 -2.66 -13.30 -15.88
CA LEU A 324 -1.61 -13.77 -14.96
C LEU A 324 -0.88 -14.99 -15.52
N LYS A 325 -1.61 -15.85 -16.25
CA LYS A 325 -1.04 -17.04 -16.90
C LYS A 325 0.10 -16.70 -17.86
N ASP A 326 -0.02 -15.60 -18.62
CA ASP A 326 1.01 -15.19 -19.58
C ASP A 326 2.30 -14.76 -18.88
N TYR A 327 2.17 -14.03 -17.76
CA TYR A 327 3.32 -13.69 -16.90
C TYR A 327 4.04 -14.94 -16.36
N VAL A 328 3.25 -15.89 -15.87
CA VAL A 328 3.77 -17.12 -15.26
C VAL A 328 4.50 -17.99 -16.29
N LEU A 329 3.94 -18.12 -17.50
CA LEU A 329 4.56 -18.86 -18.62
C LEU A 329 5.85 -18.17 -19.11
N GLU A 330 5.86 -16.83 -19.16
CA GLU A 330 7.07 -16.08 -19.53
C GLU A 330 8.18 -16.26 -18.50
N ILE A 331 7.87 -16.22 -17.18
CA ILE A 331 8.86 -16.49 -16.13
C ILE A 331 9.46 -17.89 -16.31
N GLU A 332 8.65 -18.93 -16.53
CA GLU A 332 9.15 -20.28 -16.76
C GLU A 332 10.05 -20.36 -18.00
N SER A 333 9.62 -19.75 -19.12
CA SER A 333 10.38 -19.74 -20.37
C SER A 333 11.74 -19.05 -20.22
N LEU A 334 11.78 -17.89 -19.59
CA LEU A 334 13.01 -17.14 -19.31
C LEU A 334 13.96 -17.95 -18.40
N GLY A 335 13.43 -18.66 -17.41
CA GLY A 335 14.22 -19.50 -16.53
C GLY A 335 14.83 -20.71 -17.24
N LYS A 336 14.08 -21.36 -18.12
CA LYS A 336 14.61 -22.46 -18.95
C LYS A 336 15.76 -21.97 -19.86
N ALA A 337 15.57 -20.84 -20.53
CA ALA A 337 16.59 -20.24 -21.37
C ALA A 337 17.83 -19.81 -20.56
N PHE A 338 17.63 -19.27 -19.35
CA PHE A 338 18.71 -18.91 -18.43
C PHE A 338 19.54 -20.12 -18.00
N LEU A 339 18.90 -21.23 -17.61
CA LEU A 339 19.59 -22.47 -17.21
C LEU A 339 20.32 -23.12 -18.38
N GLU A 340 19.73 -23.13 -19.56
CA GLU A 340 20.42 -23.63 -20.78
C GLU A 340 21.70 -22.84 -21.06
N LYS A 341 21.66 -21.53 -20.98
CA LYS A 341 22.82 -20.65 -21.16
C LYS A 341 23.88 -20.83 -20.08
N LYS A 342 23.48 -21.09 -18.82
CA LYS A 342 24.42 -21.18 -17.69
C LYS A 342 25.00 -22.57 -17.47
N GLU A 343 24.19 -23.62 -17.65
CA GLU A 343 24.56 -25.00 -17.31
C GLU A 343 24.69 -25.90 -18.53
N GLY A 344 24.37 -25.42 -19.73
CA GLY A 344 24.39 -26.24 -20.96
C GLY A 344 23.32 -27.35 -20.94
N LYS A 345 22.39 -27.31 -20.02
CA LYS A 345 21.30 -28.29 -19.87
C LYS A 345 20.05 -27.81 -20.59
N THR A 346 19.75 -28.44 -21.73
CA THR A 346 18.46 -28.20 -22.39
C THR A 346 17.35 -28.85 -21.58
N LEU A 347 16.57 -28.03 -20.84
CA LEU A 347 15.34 -28.49 -20.24
C LEU A 347 14.32 -28.69 -21.38
N SER A 348 13.78 -29.90 -21.48
CA SER A 348 12.83 -30.23 -22.56
C SER A 348 11.71 -29.18 -22.63
N PRO A 349 11.51 -28.53 -23.79
CA PRO A 349 10.43 -27.55 -23.96
C PRO A 349 9.05 -28.13 -23.67
N SER A 350 8.89 -29.43 -23.78
CA SER A 350 7.61 -30.15 -23.63
C SER A 350 7.23 -30.46 -22.18
N SER A 351 8.13 -30.30 -21.21
CA SER A 351 7.81 -30.51 -19.79
C SER A 351 7.62 -29.16 -19.06
N SER A 352 6.37 -28.67 -18.99
CA SER A 352 6.05 -27.56 -18.09
C SER A 352 6.15 -28.03 -16.65
N LEU A 353 6.80 -27.23 -15.83
CA LEU A 353 6.86 -27.39 -14.37
C LEU A 353 5.57 -26.87 -13.70
N LEU A 354 4.71 -26.19 -14.47
CA LEU A 354 3.54 -25.48 -13.96
C LEU A 354 2.27 -26.31 -14.14
N ARG A 355 1.55 -26.52 -13.05
CA ARG A 355 0.28 -27.25 -13.02
C ARG A 355 -0.85 -26.29 -12.71
N PHE A 356 -1.56 -25.86 -13.76
CA PHE A 356 -2.65 -24.91 -13.63
C PHE A 356 -3.94 -25.59 -13.19
N GLY A 357 -4.69 -24.93 -12.28
CA GLY A 357 -5.98 -25.40 -11.76
C GLY A 357 -5.87 -26.36 -10.58
N GLU A 358 -4.68 -26.75 -10.19
CA GLU A 358 -4.44 -27.66 -9.05
C GLU A 358 -4.53 -26.95 -7.68
N ARG A 359 -4.45 -25.63 -7.67
CA ARG A 359 -4.60 -24.80 -6.48
C ARG A 359 -5.88 -23.96 -6.55
N ALA A 360 -6.62 -23.85 -5.46
CA ALA A 360 -7.75 -22.94 -5.37
C ALA A 360 -7.29 -21.48 -5.50
N SER A 361 -8.14 -20.63 -6.05
CA SER A 361 -7.95 -19.19 -6.03
C SER A 361 -7.93 -18.69 -4.57
N ASN A 362 -7.30 -17.52 -4.34
CA ASN A 362 -7.32 -16.87 -3.04
C ASN A 362 -8.75 -16.47 -2.62
N ALA A 363 -8.95 -16.05 -1.38
CA ALA A 363 -10.26 -15.68 -0.83
C ALA A 363 -10.93 -14.51 -1.59
N GLU A 364 -10.15 -13.64 -2.22
CA GLU A 364 -10.64 -12.53 -3.05
C GLU A 364 -11.22 -13.03 -4.39
N GLY A 365 -10.87 -14.26 -4.78
CA GLY A 365 -11.26 -14.85 -6.07
C GLY A 365 -10.49 -14.24 -7.26
N PRO A 366 -10.83 -14.61 -8.50
CA PRO A 366 -10.26 -13.99 -9.70
C PRO A 366 -10.87 -12.59 -9.87
N VAL A 367 -10.14 -11.56 -9.44
CA VAL A 367 -10.51 -10.16 -9.66
C VAL A 367 -9.77 -9.65 -10.88
N ASP A 368 -10.50 -9.17 -11.88
CA ASP A 368 -9.92 -8.50 -13.05
C ASP A 368 -9.55 -7.07 -12.68
N LEU A 369 -8.28 -6.86 -12.40
CA LEU A 369 -7.75 -5.55 -12.06
C LEU A 369 -7.67 -4.67 -13.32
N LYS A 370 -8.30 -3.51 -13.26
CA LYS A 370 -8.27 -2.50 -14.33
C LYS A 370 -7.67 -1.20 -13.79
N PRO A 371 -6.34 -1.13 -13.66
CA PRO A 371 -5.69 0.09 -13.18
C PRO A 371 -5.85 1.24 -14.17
N SER A 372 -5.90 2.47 -13.65
CA SER A 372 -5.83 3.68 -14.46
C SER A 372 -4.37 4.03 -14.72
N ILE A 373 -3.92 3.83 -15.94
CA ILE A 373 -2.55 4.23 -16.36
C ILE A 373 -2.44 5.73 -16.65
N LYS A 374 -3.56 6.43 -16.83
CA LYS A 374 -3.59 7.81 -17.34
C LYS A 374 -2.86 8.81 -16.45
N ASP A 375 -3.01 8.67 -15.13
CA ASP A 375 -2.51 9.65 -14.16
C ASP A 375 -0.99 9.83 -14.24
N LEU A 376 -0.24 8.79 -14.56
CA LEU A 376 1.21 8.81 -14.70
C LEU A 376 1.66 9.00 -16.16
N TYR A 377 1.17 8.14 -17.06
CA TYR A 377 1.72 8.01 -18.41
C TYR A 377 1.28 9.15 -19.32
N ASP A 378 0.07 9.67 -19.19
CA ASP A 378 -0.37 10.86 -19.94
C ASP A 378 0.43 12.12 -19.55
N ARG A 379 1.09 12.10 -18.38
CA ARG A 379 1.99 13.18 -17.94
C ARG A 379 3.47 12.90 -18.22
N GLY A 380 3.78 11.83 -18.95
CA GLY A 380 5.12 11.55 -19.45
C GLY A 380 5.97 10.61 -18.57
N PHE A 381 5.39 9.94 -17.58
CA PHE A 381 6.10 8.87 -16.87
C PHE A 381 6.42 7.72 -17.83
N LEU A 382 7.63 7.18 -17.76
CA LEU A 382 8.07 6.06 -18.58
C LEU A 382 8.75 5.00 -17.71
N GLU A 383 8.27 3.76 -17.82
CA GLU A 383 8.97 2.61 -17.28
C GLU A 383 10.32 2.43 -18.01
N LYS A 384 11.35 2.08 -17.26
CA LYS A 384 12.69 1.86 -17.80
C LYS A 384 13.10 0.38 -17.81
N ILE A 385 12.36 -0.47 -17.09
CA ILE A 385 12.68 -1.87 -16.91
C ILE A 385 11.52 -2.72 -17.42
N SER A 386 11.75 -3.45 -18.49
CA SER A 386 10.76 -4.40 -18.99
C SER A 386 10.58 -5.57 -18.02
N PHE A 387 9.42 -6.23 -18.08
CA PHE A 387 9.16 -7.42 -17.27
C PHE A 387 10.24 -8.49 -17.49
N GLN A 388 10.61 -8.75 -18.75
CA GLN A 388 11.66 -9.67 -19.10
C GLN A 388 12.99 -9.33 -18.40
N GLN A 389 13.45 -8.08 -18.50
CA GLN A 389 14.70 -7.64 -17.87
C GLN A 389 14.68 -7.86 -16.36
N GLY A 390 13.59 -7.47 -15.68
CA GLY A 390 13.47 -7.66 -14.24
C GLY A 390 13.47 -9.12 -13.81
N ILE A 391 12.85 -10.01 -14.60
CA ILE A 391 12.87 -11.47 -14.34
C ILE A 391 14.24 -12.07 -14.60
N GLU A 392 14.94 -11.68 -15.68
CA GLU A 392 16.32 -12.14 -15.95
C GLU A 392 17.28 -11.75 -14.81
N GLU A 393 17.14 -10.55 -14.25
CA GLU A 393 17.91 -10.11 -13.09
C GLU A 393 17.57 -10.91 -11.81
N LEU A 394 16.32 -11.29 -11.60
CA LEU A 394 15.93 -12.19 -10.50
C LEU A 394 16.58 -13.56 -10.65
N TYR A 395 16.56 -14.15 -11.85
CA TYR A 395 17.24 -15.42 -12.12
C TYR A 395 18.74 -15.32 -11.83
N GLN A 396 19.40 -14.26 -12.30
CA GLN A 396 20.81 -14.03 -12.03
C GLN A 396 21.10 -13.91 -10.53
N HIS A 397 20.27 -13.17 -9.80
CA HIS A 397 20.41 -12.96 -8.36
C HIS A 397 20.26 -14.25 -7.55
N PHE A 398 19.22 -15.05 -7.83
CA PHE A 398 18.98 -16.29 -7.09
C PHE A 398 19.98 -17.39 -7.49
N TYR A 399 20.40 -17.42 -8.73
CA TYR A 399 21.43 -18.37 -9.19
C TYR A 399 22.77 -18.13 -8.49
N GLN A 400 23.19 -16.88 -8.35
CA GLN A 400 24.41 -16.52 -7.61
C GLN A 400 24.39 -16.90 -6.12
N LYS A 401 23.23 -16.94 -5.52
CA LYS A 401 23.08 -17.37 -4.12
C LYS A 401 23.09 -18.89 -3.93
N ARG A 402 22.91 -19.66 -5.00
CA ARG A 402 22.96 -21.14 -4.97
C ARG A 402 24.36 -21.69 -5.11
N VAL A 403 25.24 -20.94 -5.76
CA VAL A 403 26.66 -21.27 -5.97
C VAL A 403 27.49 -20.72 -4.82
#